data_0fe72aaa3edffe090f79027f49b3e835
#
_entry.id   0fe72aaa3edffe090f79027f49b3e835
#
_cell.length_a   1.000
_cell.length_b   1.000
_cell.length_c   1.000
_cell.angle_alpha   90.00
_cell.angle_beta   90.00
_cell.angle_gamma   90.00
#
_symmetry.space_group_name_H-M   'P 1'
#
loop_
_entity.id
_entity.type
_entity.pdbx_description
1 polymer ?
#
loop_
_entity_poly.entity_id
_entity_poly.type
_entity_poly.pdbx_seq_one_letter_code
_entity_poly.pdbx_strand_id
1 'polypeptide(L)'
;LVGEEVSVAGYAETIRGRGAICFIMLRDGTGHIQAFLKKDNMNPEIFDLIQSSTRESTVQVTGLVAQKRPPKVAEGEPMPSPEYEINVTSGEILAEAATPLPVGIIDDVKIGLDIRLDNRHLDLRRSHVNAMFQLRSKVLQYGREHLIKEGFMEMNSPKIIASASEGGTNLFPMMYFDTPAFLSQSPQLYKQLAVLGGLERVFEIGPAFRAEKHDTYRHLNEFISFDIEGAWMNDEDVMGVQERMIHHIWSSVYENDQSLIDVINEYKISQGENTITVEVPEL
;
A
#
# COMPACT_ATOMS: atom_id res chain seq x y z
N LEU A 1 -4.27 -8.25 27.34
CA LEU A 1 -3.75 -9.25 26.37
C LEU A 1 -2.63 -10.12 26.95
N VAL A 2 -1.80 -9.62 27.91
CA VAL A 2 -0.73 -10.44 28.51
C VAL A 2 -1.32 -11.64 29.25
N GLY A 3 -0.81 -12.83 28.93
CA GLY A 3 -1.32 -14.10 29.47
C GLY A 3 -2.46 -14.72 28.67
N GLU A 4 -3.00 -14.04 27.68
CA GLU A 4 -3.99 -14.62 26.77
C GLU A 4 -3.32 -15.50 25.71
N GLU A 5 -3.97 -16.61 25.37
CA GLU A 5 -3.52 -17.46 24.26
C GLU A 5 -4.03 -16.89 22.94
N VAL A 6 -3.11 -16.75 22.00
CA VAL A 6 -3.40 -16.23 20.65
C VAL A 6 -2.81 -17.15 19.60
N SER A 7 -3.45 -17.18 18.44
CA SER A 7 -2.90 -17.82 17.24
C SER A 7 -2.70 -16.75 16.17
N VAL A 8 -1.47 -16.66 15.64
CA VAL A 8 -1.09 -15.71 14.60
C VAL A 8 -0.41 -16.41 13.44
N ALA A 9 -0.66 -15.94 12.24
CA ALA A 9 0.01 -16.42 11.04
C ALA A 9 0.66 -15.24 10.31
N GLY A 10 1.82 -15.48 9.71
CA GLY A 10 2.54 -14.46 8.98
C GLY A 10 3.75 -15.01 8.25
N TYR A 11 4.45 -14.14 7.57
CA TYR A 11 5.72 -14.46 6.91
C TYR A 11 6.85 -14.44 7.94
N ALA A 12 7.66 -15.51 7.96
CA ALA A 12 8.86 -15.58 8.80
C ALA A 12 9.96 -14.68 8.22
N GLU A 13 9.93 -13.40 8.56
CA GLU A 13 10.85 -12.38 8.04
C GLU A 13 12.29 -12.66 8.49
N THR A 14 12.49 -12.95 9.77
CA THR A 14 13.79 -13.40 10.30
C THR A 14 13.60 -14.60 11.23
N ILE A 15 14.52 -15.55 11.10
CA ILE A 15 14.56 -16.73 11.97
C ILE A 15 15.96 -16.77 12.59
N ARG A 16 16.02 -16.72 13.93
CA ARG A 16 17.27 -16.72 14.69
C ARG A 16 17.20 -17.79 15.76
N GLY A 17 17.78 -18.95 15.48
CA GLY A 17 17.79 -20.09 16.39
C GLY A 17 19.19 -20.47 16.83
N ARG A 18 19.35 -20.84 18.11
CA ARG A 18 20.56 -21.46 18.65
C ARG A 18 20.20 -22.52 19.67
N GLY A 19 20.45 -23.77 19.30
CA GLY A 19 20.13 -24.93 20.18
C GLY A 19 18.63 -25.06 20.45
N ALA A 20 18.23 -25.00 21.71
CA ALA A 20 16.84 -25.19 22.14
C ALA A 20 15.98 -23.91 22.12
N ILE A 21 16.48 -22.80 21.56
CA ILE A 21 15.78 -21.50 21.52
C ILE A 21 15.76 -20.98 20.09
N CYS A 22 14.61 -20.50 19.67
CA CYS A 22 14.42 -19.83 18.38
C CYS A 22 13.55 -18.59 18.54
N PHE A 23 13.91 -17.52 17.83
CA PHE A 23 13.14 -16.30 17.70
C PHE A 23 12.76 -16.14 16.24
N ILE A 24 11.50 -15.89 15.98
CA ILE A 24 10.99 -15.58 14.64
C ILE A 24 10.34 -14.23 14.70
N MET A 25 10.70 -13.35 13.79
CA MET A 25 9.91 -12.15 13.52
C MET A 25 8.86 -12.52 12.48
N LEU A 26 7.62 -12.57 12.90
CA LEU A 26 6.47 -12.75 12.02
C LEU A 26 5.98 -11.39 11.54
N ARG A 27 5.70 -11.29 10.26
CA ARG A 27 5.15 -10.10 9.61
C ARG A 27 3.89 -10.45 8.87
N ASP A 28 2.86 -9.61 9.01
CA ASP A 28 1.65 -9.63 8.18
C ASP A 28 1.33 -8.23 7.63
N GLY A 29 0.11 -8.02 7.16
CA GLY A 29 -0.36 -6.72 6.65
C GLY A 29 -0.59 -5.65 7.73
N THR A 30 -0.56 -6.03 9.02
CA THR A 30 -0.83 -5.14 10.16
C THR A 30 0.43 -4.75 10.93
N GLY A 31 1.51 -5.52 10.80
CA GLY A 31 2.76 -5.23 11.49
C GLY A 31 3.64 -6.45 11.73
N HIS A 32 4.44 -6.35 12.78
CA HIS A 32 5.43 -7.34 13.17
C HIS A 32 5.19 -7.81 14.61
N ILE A 33 5.38 -9.11 14.87
CA ILE A 33 5.39 -9.65 16.20
C ILE A 33 6.53 -10.68 16.35
N GLN A 34 7.25 -10.63 17.46
CA GLN A 34 8.24 -11.65 17.78
C GLN A 34 7.56 -12.89 18.35
N ALA A 35 7.86 -14.03 17.77
CA ALA A 35 7.52 -15.34 18.31
C ALA A 35 8.78 -15.95 18.98
N PHE A 36 8.67 -16.26 20.24
CA PHE A 36 9.72 -16.93 21.03
C PHE A 36 9.39 -18.41 21.19
N LEU A 37 10.23 -19.26 20.63
CA LEU A 37 10.09 -20.71 20.66
C LEU A 37 11.15 -21.30 21.59
N LYS A 38 10.72 -22.18 22.48
CA LYS A 38 11.60 -22.99 23.31
C LYS A 38 11.26 -24.48 23.13
N LYS A 39 12.26 -25.29 22.78
CA LYS A 39 12.09 -26.70 22.43
C LYS A 39 11.39 -27.49 23.52
N ASP A 40 11.65 -27.16 24.81
CA ASP A 40 11.03 -27.81 25.96
C ASP A 40 9.53 -27.48 26.14
N ASN A 41 9.04 -26.40 25.48
CA ASN A 41 7.67 -25.90 25.66
C ASN A 41 6.74 -26.35 24.53
N MET A 42 7.25 -27.07 23.53
CA MET A 42 6.47 -27.48 22.34
C MET A 42 6.96 -28.83 21.82
N ASN A 43 6.27 -29.39 20.83
CA ASN A 43 6.72 -30.61 20.16
C ASN A 43 8.11 -30.38 19.53
N PRO A 44 9.15 -31.17 19.86
CA PRO A 44 10.51 -31.01 19.36
C PRO A 44 10.63 -31.11 17.84
N GLU A 45 9.82 -31.93 17.18
CA GLU A 45 9.83 -32.07 15.70
C GLU A 45 9.30 -30.81 15.05
N ILE A 46 8.22 -30.20 15.58
CA ILE A 46 7.67 -28.95 15.11
C ILE A 46 8.65 -27.81 15.35
N PHE A 47 9.32 -27.79 16.53
CA PHE A 47 10.36 -26.80 16.81
C PHE A 47 11.49 -26.86 15.77
N ASP A 48 12.03 -28.06 15.51
CA ASP A 48 13.13 -28.25 14.56
C ASP A 48 12.70 -27.90 13.13
N LEU A 49 11.46 -28.23 12.73
CA LEU A 49 10.90 -27.88 11.44
C LEU A 49 10.81 -26.35 11.25
N ILE A 50 10.23 -25.65 12.22
CA ILE A 50 10.08 -24.19 12.16
C ILE A 50 11.46 -23.50 12.22
N GLN A 51 12.38 -23.96 13.08
CA GLN A 51 13.72 -23.40 13.17
C GLN A 51 14.53 -23.54 11.88
N SER A 52 14.30 -24.62 11.13
CA SER A 52 14.97 -24.89 9.85
C SER A 52 14.28 -24.29 8.64
N SER A 53 13.11 -23.70 8.81
CA SER A 53 12.36 -23.12 7.69
C SER A 53 13.09 -21.94 7.04
N THR A 54 12.76 -21.69 5.78
CA THR A 54 13.35 -20.59 5.04
C THR A 54 12.67 -19.25 5.33
N ARG A 55 13.40 -18.16 5.19
CA ARG A 55 12.83 -16.80 5.27
C ARG A 55 11.66 -16.67 4.30
N GLU A 56 10.65 -15.89 4.69
CA GLU A 56 9.41 -15.66 3.95
C GLU A 56 8.51 -16.90 3.82
N SER A 57 8.84 -18.01 4.47
CA SER A 57 7.86 -19.08 4.70
C SER A 57 6.68 -18.56 5.50
N THR A 58 5.48 -19.02 5.17
CA THR A 58 4.27 -18.68 5.93
C THR A 58 4.16 -19.65 7.11
N VAL A 59 4.18 -19.11 8.31
CA VAL A 59 4.17 -19.87 9.56
C VAL A 59 2.99 -19.41 10.41
N GLN A 60 2.28 -20.37 11.00
CA GLN A 60 1.31 -20.11 12.06
C GLN A 60 1.90 -20.55 13.38
N VAL A 61 1.73 -19.73 14.41
CA VAL A 61 2.12 -20.07 15.80
C VAL A 61 0.98 -19.77 16.74
N THR A 62 0.85 -20.64 17.77
CA THR A 62 -0.07 -20.45 18.88
C THR A 62 0.72 -20.39 20.16
N GLY A 63 0.38 -19.46 21.04
CA GLY A 63 1.08 -19.29 22.31
C GLY A 63 0.52 -18.16 23.16
N LEU A 64 1.16 -17.91 24.28
CA LEU A 64 0.75 -16.89 25.25
C LEU A 64 1.42 -15.55 24.94
N VAL A 65 0.63 -14.50 24.93
CA VAL A 65 1.17 -13.13 24.85
C VAL A 65 1.95 -12.82 26.11
N ALA A 66 3.20 -12.43 25.97
CA ALA A 66 4.08 -12.03 27.05
C ALA A 66 4.73 -10.67 26.78
N GLN A 67 5.09 -9.96 27.83
CA GLN A 67 5.88 -8.76 27.71
C GLN A 67 7.35 -9.16 27.46
N LYS A 68 7.97 -8.59 26.43
CA LYS A 68 9.41 -8.76 26.20
C LYS A 68 10.23 -8.26 27.38
N ARG A 69 11.35 -8.90 27.62
CA ARG A 69 12.32 -8.39 28.60
C ARG A 69 12.80 -7.02 28.11
N PRO A 70 12.66 -5.97 28.95
CA PRO A 70 13.08 -4.63 28.56
C PRO A 70 14.58 -4.61 28.21
N PRO A 71 15.02 -3.82 27.23
CA PRO A 71 16.43 -3.64 26.94
C PRO A 71 17.12 -2.97 28.13
N LYS A 72 18.42 -3.19 28.23
CA LYS A 72 19.25 -2.45 29.20
C LYS A 72 19.39 -1.01 28.69
N VAL A 73 18.83 -0.06 29.39
CA VAL A 73 19.01 1.38 29.14
C VAL A 73 20.16 1.94 29.98
N ALA A 74 20.85 2.96 29.47
CA ALA A 74 21.86 3.66 30.24
C ALA A 74 21.23 4.44 31.40
N GLU A 75 22.02 4.70 32.44
CA GLU A 75 21.55 5.41 33.63
C GLU A 75 21.11 6.84 33.23
N GLY A 76 19.83 7.16 33.45
CA GLY A 76 19.23 8.46 33.13
C GLY A 76 18.45 8.51 31.80
N GLU A 77 18.47 7.45 30.99
CA GLU A 77 17.63 7.37 29.80
C GLU A 77 16.20 6.88 30.15
N PRO A 78 15.16 7.40 29.44
CA PRO A 78 13.79 6.94 29.64
C PRO A 78 13.65 5.47 29.20
N MET A 79 12.92 4.67 29.97
CA MET A 79 12.59 3.31 29.57
C MET A 79 11.71 3.34 28.30
N PRO A 80 12.03 2.53 27.27
CA PRO A 80 11.17 2.41 26.11
C PRO A 80 9.80 1.82 26.47
N SER A 81 8.83 2.09 25.62
CA SER A 81 7.50 1.47 25.77
C SER A 81 7.60 -0.06 25.82
N PRO A 82 6.76 -0.73 26.60
CA PRO A 82 6.79 -2.17 26.69
C PRO A 82 6.47 -2.81 25.33
N GLU A 83 7.34 -3.68 24.89
CA GLU A 83 7.12 -4.51 23.71
C GLU A 83 6.55 -5.87 24.13
N TYR A 84 5.82 -6.50 23.22
CA TYR A 84 5.19 -7.81 23.44
C TYR A 84 5.74 -8.85 22.48
N GLU A 85 5.66 -10.11 22.90
CA GLU A 85 6.04 -11.28 22.10
C GLU A 85 5.06 -12.42 22.37
N ILE A 86 5.10 -13.47 21.56
CA ILE A 86 4.32 -14.68 21.74
C ILE A 86 5.24 -15.78 22.23
N ASN A 87 5.01 -16.27 23.44
CA ASN A 87 5.65 -17.49 23.95
C ASN A 87 4.94 -18.69 23.33
N VAL A 88 5.56 -19.27 22.31
CA VAL A 88 4.95 -20.28 21.45
C VAL A 88 4.84 -21.62 22.16
N THR A 89 3.66 -22.24 22.10
CA THR A 89 3.36 -23.57 22.60
C THR A 89 3.13 -24.58 21.46
N SER A 90 2.69 -24.12 20.30
CA SER A 90 2.53 -24.93 19.09
C SER A 90 2.67 -24.09 17.82
N GLY A 91 2.84 -24.73 16.68
CA GLY A 91 2.89 -24.04 15.39
C GLY A 91 3.00 -25.00 14.23
N GLU A 92 2.88 -24.46 13.03
CA GLU A 92 3.01 -25.19 11.78
C GLU A 92 3.56 -24.30 10.66
N ILE A 93 4.16 -24.90 9.65
CA ILE A 93 4.53 -24.23 8.40
C ILE A 93 3.36 -24.42 7.43
N LEU A 94 2.66 -23.33 7.11
CA LEU A 94 1.55 -23.33 6.17
C LEU A 94 2.04 -23.45 4.72
N ALA A 95 3.17 -22.80 4.42
CA ALA A 95 3.81 -22.85 3.11
C ALA A 95 5.30 -22.51 3.25
N GLU A 96 6.15 -23.33 2.65
CA GLU A 96 7.58 -23.08 2.61
C GLU A 96 7.96 -22.20 1.43
N ALA A 97 8.80 -21.18 1.65
CA ALA A 97 9.27 -20.31 0.62
C ALA A 97 10.48 -20.92 -0.10
N ALA A 98 10.49 -20.79 -1.43
CA ALA A 98 11.66 -21.13 -2.23
C ALA A 98 12.86 -20.23 -1.89
N THR A 99 14.06 -20.77 -1.94
CA THR A 99 15.29 -20.01 -1.67
C THR A 99 16.33 -20.30 -2.75
N PRO A 100 17.12 -19.33 -3.24
CA PRO A 100 17.05 -17.90 -2.88
C PRO A 100 15.80 -17.19 -3.44
N LEU A 101 15.35 -16.13 -2.74
CA LEU A 101 14.30 -15.25 -3.26
C LEU A 101 14.86 -14.34 -4.37
N PRO A 102 14.11 -14.11 -5.46
CA PRO A 102 14.55 -13.22 -6.54
C PRO A 102 14.59 -11.74 -6.13
N VAL A 103 13.84 -11.37 -5.09
CA VAL A 103 13.79 -10.02 -4.50
C VAL A 103 14.02 -10.14 -3.01
N GLY A 104 15.05 -9.45 -2.49
CA GLY A 104 15.25 -9.29 -1.06
C GLY A 104 14.17 -8.38 -0.46
N ILE A 105 13.56 -8.80 0.64
CA ILE A 105 12.43 -8.08 1.26
C ILE A 105 12.94 -7.12 2.32
N ILE A 106 13.85 -7.57 3.18
CA ILE A 106 14.44 -6.78 4.27
C ILE A 106 15.84 -6.25 3.95
N ASP A 107 16.40 -6.63 2.81
CA ASP A 107 17.75 -6.23 2.42
C ASP A 107 17.69 -4.89 1.67
N ASP A 108 18.59 -3.96 2.02
CA ASP A 108 18.72 -2.63 1.39
C ASP A 108 19.40 -2.67 0.02
N VAL A 109 19.45 -3.84 -0.62
CA VAL A 109 20.05 -4.00 -1.94
C VAL A 109 19.17 -3.32 -2.99
N LYS A 110 19.80 -2.46 -3.81
CA LYS A 110 19.13 -1.87 -4.97
C LYS A 110 18.83 -2.95 -6.00
N ILE A 111 17.55 -3.10 -6.33
CA ILE A 111 17.05 -4.07 -7.30
C ILE A 111 16.48 -3.28 -8.48
N GLY A 112 16.80 -3.70 -9.71
CA GLY A 112 16.27 -3.10 -10.93
C GLY A 112 14.73 -3.14 -10.98
N LEU A 113 14.14 -2.14 -11.62
CA LEU A 113 12.68 -2.03 -11.70
C LEU A 113 12.04 -3.22 -12.43
N ASP A 114 12.68 -3.74 -13.46
CA ASP A 114 12.29 -4.92 -14.21
C ASP A 114 12.12 -6.15 -13.29
N ILE A 115 13.12 -6.48 -12.50
CA ILE A 115 13.08 -7.60 -11.54
C ILE A 115 12.00 -7.39 -10.49
N ARG A 116 11.81 -6.14 -10.02
CA ARG A 116 10.76 -5.78 -9.06
C ARG A 116 9.36 -5.94 -9.64
N LEU A 117 9.17 -5.60 -10.92
CA LEU A 117 7.89 -5.75 -11.61
C LEU A 117 7.58 -7.23 -11.87
N ASP A 118 8.56 -8.02 -12.31
CA ASP A 118 8.39 -9.46 -12.54
C ASP A 118 8.09 -10.23 -11.25
N ASN A 119 8.55 -9.71 -10.11
CA ASN A 119 8.35 -10.30 -8.78
C ASN A 119 7.52 -9.38 -7.87
N ARG A 120 6.49 -8.74 -8.40
CA ARG A 120 5.73 -7.69 -7.72
C ARG A 120 5.13 -8.13 -6.39
N HIS A 121 4.72 -9.37 -6.25
CA HIS A 121 4.19 -9.93 -5.01
C HIS A 121 5.22 -9.95 -3.86
N LEU A 122 6.52 -10.09 -4.16
CA LEU A 122 7.60 -9.96 -3.18
C LEU A 122 7.97 -8.51 -2.95
N ASP A 123 8.04 -7.70 -4.00
CA ASP A 123 8.35 -6.27 -3.90
C ASP A 123 7.34 -5.53 -3.00
N LEU A 124 6.05 -5.89 -3.09
CA LEU A 124 4.99 -5.34 -2.23
C LEU A 124 5.13 -5.73 -0.74
N ARG A 125 5.94 -6.72 -0.40
CA ARG A 125 6.24 -7.06 1.01
C ARG A 125 7.28 -6.13 1.64
N ARG A 126 8.03 -5.39 0.84
CA ARG A 126 9.01 -4.39 1.32
C ARG A 126 8.26 -3.24 1.96
N SER A 127 8.62 -2.88 3.19
CA SER A 127 7.86 -1.94 4.01
C SER A 127 7.60 -0.60 3.30
N HIS A 128 8.61 0.01 2.70
CA HIS A 128 8.48 1.29 1.98
C HIS A 128 7.63 1.18 0.71
N VAL A 129 7.68 0.05 -0.01
CA VAL A 129 6.82 -0.17 -1.19
C VAL A 129 5.38 -0.36 -0.76
N ASN A 130 5.15 -1.15 0.29
CA ASN A 130 3.83 -1.35 0.88
C ASN A 130 3.23 -0.02 1.36
N ALA A 131 4.00 0.79 2.09
CA ALA A 131 3.59 2.11 2.56
C ALA A 131 3.20 3.05 1.41
N MET A 132 3.92 3.06 0.29
CA MET A 132 3.55 3.85 -0.90
C MET A 132 2.18 3.45 -1.46
N PHE A 133 1.88 2.15 -1.53
CA PHE A 133 0.57 1.69 -2.01
C PHE A 133 -0.56 1.96 -1.03
N GLN A 134 -0.30 1.86 0.27
CA GLN A 134 -1.27 2.27 1.29
C GLN A 134 -1.54 3.77 1.20
N LEU A 135 -0.50 4.60 1.12
CA LEU A 135 -0.64 6.05 0.97
C LEU A 135 -1.43 6.42 -0.29
N ARG A 136 -1.15 5.76 -1.44
CA ARG A 136 -1.93 5.94 -2.67
C ARG A 136 -3.42 5.63 -2.45
N SER A 137 -3.73 4.56 -1.73
CA SER A 137 -5.11 4.19 -1.39
C SER A 137 -5.78 5.27 -0.54
N LYS A 138 -5.06 5.82 0.46
CA LYS A 138 -5.54 6.90 1.32
C LYS A 138 -5.81 8.19 0.54
N VAL A 139 -4.92 8.59 -0.36
CA VAL A 139 -5.13 9.76 -1.24
C VAL A 139 -6.42 9.62 -2.05
N LEU A 140 -6.67 8.44 -2.63
CA LEU A 140 -7.92 8.19 -3.37
C LEU A 140 -9.15 8.25 -2.46
N GLN A 141 -9.05 7.71 -1.26
CA GLN A 141 -10.12 7.74 -0.26
C GLN A 141 -10.46 9.19 0.14
N TYR A 142 -9.47 9.97 0.55
CA TYR A 142 -9.67 11.35 1.01
C TYR A 142 -10.22 12.26 -0.10
N GLY A 143 -9.72 12.09 -1.33
CA GLY A 143 -10.29 12.82 -2.48
C GLY A 143 -11.76 12.49 -2.72
N ARG A 144 -12.14 11.20 -2.62
CA ARG A 144 -13.54 10.76 -2.73
C ARG A 144 -14.40 11.33 -1.62
N GLU A 145 -13.95 11.25 -0.38
CA GLU A 145 -14.67 11.76 0.79
C GLU A 145 -14.94 13.26 0.65
N HIS A 146 -13.95 14.02 0.21
CA HIS A 146 -14.10 15.45 -0.02
C HIS A 146 -15.14 15.76 -1.10
N LEU A 147 -15.08 15.11 -2.26
CA LEU A 147 -16.01 15.34 -3.35
C LEU A 147 -17.45 14.99 -2.98
N ILE A 148 -17.65 13.88 -2.26
CA ILE A 148 -18.96 13.51 -1.72
C ILE A 148 -19.48 14.57 -0.75
N LYS A 149 -18.63 15.08 0.15
CA LYS A 149 -18.97 16.13 1.11
C LYS A 149 -19.36 17.45 0.41
N GLU A 150 -18.75 17.76 -0.73
CA GLU A 150 -19.09 18.92 -1.57
C GLU A 150 -20.33 18.70 -2.45
N GLY A 151 -21.01 17.57 -2.30
CA GLY A 151 -22.26 17.26 -2.99
C GLY A 151 -22.10 16.70 -4.40
N PHE A 152 -20.91 16.22 -4.75
CA PHE A 152 -20.69 15.51 -6.01
C PHE A 152 -21.09 14.04 -5.86
N MET A 153 -21.76 13.51 -6.89
CA MET A 153 -22.14 12.11 -6.99
C MET A 153 -21.10 11.33 -7.80
N GLU A 154 -20.61 10.21 -7.26
CA GLU A 154 -19.70 9.34 -7.98
C GLU A 154 -20.41 8.61 -9.11
N MET A 155 -19.80 8.60 -10.29
CA MET A 155 -20.26 7.86 -11.46
C MET A 155 -19.14 7.00 -12.03
N ASN A 156 -19.51 6.03 -12.86
CA ASN A 156 -18.56 5.20 -13.59
C ASN A 156 -18.94 5.18 -15.08
N SER A 157 -18.06 5.72 -15.90
CA SER A 157 -18.24 5.74 -17.35
C SER A 157 -17.70 4.49 -18.02
N PRO A 158 -18.23 4.08 -19.19
CA PRO A 158 -17.65 3.03 -20.01
C PRO A 158 -16.18 3.33 -20.38
N LYS A 159 -15.33 2.31 -20.33
CA LYS A 159 -13.91 2.43 -20.72
C LYS A 159 -13.62 1.90 -22.12
N ILE A 160 -14.57 1.24 -22.75
CA ILE A 160 -14.57 0.86 -24.16
C ILE A 160 -15.55 1.79 -24.88
N ILE A 161 -15.04 2.59 -25.81
CA ILE A 161 -15.78 3.65 -26.48
C ILE A 161 -15.70 3.52 -28.01
N ALA A 162 -16.73 3.99 -28.71
CA ALA A 162 -16.80 3.93 -30.17
C ALA A 162 -16.03 5.04 -30.89
N SER A 163 -15.76 6.16 -30.20
CA SER A 163 -15.10 7.35 -30.78
C SER A 163 -14.25 8.06 -29.74
N ALA A 164 -13.32 8.90 -30.18
CA ALA A 164 -12.52 9.73 -29.30
C ALA A 164 -13.40 10.64 -28.42
N SER A 165 -13.06 10.72 -27.13
CA SER A 165 -13.68 11.64 -26.17
C SER A 165 -13.00 13.01 -26.13
N GLU A 166 -11.76 13.09 -26.58
CA GLU A 166 -10.94 14.32 -26.61
C GLU A 166 -10.15 14.42 -27.90
N GLY A 167 -9.91 15.66 -28.36
CA GLY A 167 -9.04 15.93 -29.50
C GLY A 167 -7.55 15.91 -29.11
N GLY A 168 -6.70 15.50 -30.06
CA GLY A 168 -5.24 15.68 -29.95
C GLY A 168 -4.44 14.60 -29.23
N THR A 169 -5.07 13.61 -28.59
CA THR A 169 -4.36 12.48 -27.97
C THR A 169 -4.53 11.20 -28.78
N ASN A 170 -3.49 10.37 -28.81
CA ASN A 170 -3.54 9.08 -29.49
C ASN A 170 -4.43 8.10 -28.71
N LEU A 171 -5.26 7.38 -29.44
CA LEU A 171 -6.15 6.35 -28.92
C LEU A 171 -5.47 4.98 -28.93
N PHE A 172 -5.75 4.14 -27.96
CA PHE A 172 -5.49 2.73 -28.04
C PHE A 172 -6.65 2.04 -28.80
N PRO A 173 -6.45 1.60 -30.05
CA PRO A 173 -7.46 0.88 -30.79
C PRO A 173 -7.60 -0.55 -30.26
N MET A 174 -8.82 -1.07 -30.29
CA MET A 174 -9.13 -2.45 -29.95
C MET A 174 -10.27 -2.97 -30.83
N MET A 175 -10.42 -4.28 -30.89
CA MET A 175 -11.60 -4.91 -31.50
C MET A 175 -12.62 -5.23 -30.41
N TYR A 176 -13.84 -4.73 -30.58
CA TYR A 176 -14.99 -5.11 -29.78
C TYR A 176 -15.86 -6.01 -30.61
N PHE A 177 -15.69 -7.32 -30.46
CA PHE A 177 -16.18 -8.34 -31.41
C PHE A 177 -15.68 -8.01 -32.82
N ASP A 178 -16.59 -7.75 -33.77
CA ASP A 178 -16.26 -7.44 -35.16
C ASP A 178 -16.21 -5.91 -35.46
N THR A 179 -16.32 -5.07 -34.43
CA THR A 179 -16.38 -3.61 -34.57
C THR A 179 -15.16 -2.94 -33.94
N PRO A 180 -14.51 -1.98 -34.61
CA PRO A 180 -13.45 -1.18 -34.01
C PRO A 180 -13.96 -0.38 -32.80
N ALA A 181 -13.18 -0.37 -31.74
CA ALA A 181 -13.42 0.43 -30.53
C ALA A 181 -12.10 0.99 -29.99
N PHE A 182 -12.17 1.76 -28.93
CA PHE A 182 -11.00 2.42 -28.34
C PHE A 182 -11.10 2.38 -26.82
N LEU A 183 -9.95 2.41 -26.13
CA LEU A 183 -9.90 2.68 -24.71
C LEU A 183 -10.16 4.17 -24.43
N SER A 184 -10.93 4.46 -23.39
CA SER A 184 -11.35 5.81 -23.03
C SER A 184 -10.18 6.67 -22.54
N GLN A 185 -10.04 7.85 -23.12
CA GLN A 185 -9.02 8.84 -22.72
C GLN A 185 -9.43 9.63 -21.47
N SER A 186 -10.73 9.83 -21.28
CA SER A 186 -11.34 10.50 -20.13
C SER A 186 -12.85 10.21 -20.11
N PRO A 187 -13.55 10.47 -18.98
CA PRO A 187 -15.00 10.38 -18.91
C PRO A 187 -15.74 11.59 -19.47
N GLN A 188 -15.09 12.50 -20.22
CA GLN A 188 -15.59 13.85 -20.52
C GLN A 188 -17.00 13.88 -21.08
N LEU A 189 -17.29 13.11 -22.13
CA LEU A 189 -18.64 13.10 -22.75
C LEU A 189 -19.70 12.56 -21.80
N TYR A 190 -19.35 11.55 -21.00
CA TYR A 190 -20.29 10.94 -20.05
C TYR A 190 -20.59 11.84 -18.85
N LYS A 191 -19.58 12.58 -18.36
CA LYS A 191 -19.77 13.58 -17.30
C LYS A 191 -20.74 14.68 -17.76
N GLN A 192 -20.52 15.21 -18.98
CA GLN A 192 -21.39 16.23 -19.58
C GLN A 192 -22.81 15.70 -19.75
N LEU A 193 -22.98 14.47 -20.26
CA LEU A 193 -24.29 13.84 -20.39
C LEU A 193 -25.00 13.70 -19.04
N ALA A 194 -24.26 13.32 -18.00
CA ALA A 194 -24.79 13.19 -16.65
C ALA A 194 -25.28 14.53 -16.10
N VAL A 195 -24.50 15.59 -16.25
CA VAL A 195 -24.87 16.95 -15.83
C VAL A 195 -26.05 17.48 -16.62
N LEU A 196 -26.07 17.32 -17.95
CA LEU A 196 -27.21 17.69 -18.80
C LEU A 196 -28.47 16.87 -18.49
N GLY A 197 -28.29 15.64 -17.98
CA GLY A 197 -29.36 14.76 -17.49
C GLY A 197 -29.91 15.13 -16.12
N GLY A 198 -29.38 16.20 -15.47
CA GLY A 198 -29.89 16.73 -14.21
C GLY A 198 -29.17 16.21 -12.95
N LEU A 199 -28.02 15.54 -13.07
CA LEU A 199 -27.23 15.12 -11.90
C LEU A 199 -26.39 16.27 -11.31
N GLU A 200 -26.40 17.43 -11.91
CA GLU A 200 -25.78 18.71 -11.54
C GLU A 200 -24.30 18.67 -11.14
N ARG A 201 -23.86 17.77 -10.28
CA ARG A 201 -22.48 17.61 -9.82
C ARG A 201 -22.09 16.14 -9.83
N VAL A 202 -21.13 15.78 -10.65
CA VAL A 202 -20.65 14.40 -10.77
C VAL A 202 -19.14 14.34 -10.71
N PHE A 203 -18.60 13.21 -10.25
CA PHE A 203 -17.17 12.92 -10.35
C PHE A 203 -16.94 11.45 -10.69
N GLU A 204 -15.78 11.19 -11.26
CA GLU A 204 -15.27 9.84 -11.46
C GLU A 204 -13.82 9.76 -10.97
N ILE A 205 -13.51 8.72 -10.19
CA ILE A 205 -12.13 8.31 -9.91
C ILE A 205 -11.92 6.98 -10.63
N GLY A 206 -11.26 7.03 -11.79
CA GLY A 206 -11.19 5.87 -12.66
C GLY A 206 -10.02 5.89 -13.63
N PRO A 207 -9.79 4.75 -14.32
CA PRO A 207 -8.71 4.63 -15.29
C PRO A 207 -8.97 5.49 -16.54
N ALA A 208 -7.91 6.14 -17.01
CA ALA A 208 -7.83 6.84 -18.28
C ALA A 208 -6.65 6.28 -19.08
N PHE A 209 -6.80 6.20 -20.41
CA PHE A 209 -5.84 5.59 -21.31
C PHE A 209 -5.42 6.59 -22.39
N ARG A 210 -4.11 6.87 -22.49
CA ARG A 210 -3.56 7.78 -23.49
C ARG A 210 -2.38 7.13 -24.19
N ALA A 211 -2.50 6.88 -25.50
CA ALA A 211 -1.46 6.22 -26.29
C ALA A 211 -0.31 7.18 -26.66
N GLU A 212 0.21 7.89 -25.67
CA GLU A 212 1.32 8.82 -25.85
C GLU A 212 2.64 8.05 -25.99
N LYS A 213 3.43 8.42 -26.98
CA LYS A 213 4.71 7.76 -27.30
C LYS A 213 5.89 8.36 -26.47
N HIS A 214 5.62 8.85 -25.28
CA HIS A 214 6.64 9.41 -24.40
C HIS A 214 6.99 8.40 -23.30
N ASP A 215 8.28 8.10 -23.17
CA ASP A 215 8.82 7.28 -22.09
C ASP A 215 9.48 8.18 -21.05
N THR A 216 8.68 8.74 -20.17
CA THR A 216 9.14 9.57 -19.06
C THR A 216 8.36 9.21 -17.78
N TYR A 217 8.93 9.50 -16.62
CA TYR A 217 8.27 9.26 -15.33
C TYR A 217 6.97 10.06 -15.12
N ARG A 218 6.67 11.05 -15.99
CA ARG A 218 5.45 11.86 -15.93
C ARG A 218 4.37 11.43 -16.93
N HIS A 219 4.71 10.55 -17.88
CA HIS A 219 3.78 10.11 -18.92
C HIS A 219 3.48 8.62 -18.71
N LEU A 220 2.26 8.34 -18.34
CA LEU A 220 1.72 6.98 -18.22
C LEU A 220 0.65 6.77 -19.27
N ASN A 221 0.65 5.61 -19.89
CA ASN A 221 -0.37 5.23 -20.86
C ASN A 221 -1.68 4.81 -20.21
N GLU A 222 -1.61 4.41 -18.92
CA GLU A 222 -2.77 4.12 -18.08
C GLU A 222 -2.54 4.76 -16.70
N PHE A 223 -3.50 5.55 -16.24
CA PHE A 223 -3.45 6.20 -14.93
C PHE A 223 -4.86 6.37 -14.35
N ILE A 224 -4.94 6.58 -13.03
CA ILE A 224 -6.20 6.92 -12.36
C ILE A 224 -6.35 8.44 -12.37
N SER A 225 -7.46 8.90 -12.93
CA SER A 225 -7.85 10.30 -13.00
C SER A 225 -8.86 10.65 -11.92
N PHE A 226 -8.79 11.87 -11.39
CA PHE A 226 -9.88 12.53 -10.66
C PHE A 226 -10.54 13.48 -11.64
N ASP A 227 -11.76 13.19 -12.02
CA ASP A 227 -12.54 13.98 -12.97
C ASP A 227 -13.81 14.48 -12.31
N ILE A 228 -14.06 15.79 -12.38
CA ILE A 228 -15.30 16.42 -11.90
C ILE A 228 -16.02 17.11 -13.04
N GLU A 229 -17.34 17.26 -12.91
CA GLU A 229 -18.19 18.08 -13.78
C GLU A 229 -19.29 18.70 -12.94
N GLY A 230 -19.56 19.98 -13.11
CA GLY A 230 -20.56 20.69 -12.33
C GLY A 230 -21.40 21.63 -13.18
N ALA A 231 -22.73 21.56 -13.03
CA ALA A 231 -23.63 22.57 -13.55
C ALA A 231 -23.51 23.86 -12.73
N TRP A 232 -23.75 24.99 -13.39
CA TRP A 232 -23.77 26.31 -12.74
C TRP A 232 -22.45 26.73 -12.11
N MET A 233 -21.34 26.14 -12.56
CA MET A 233 -19.99 26.41 -12.12
C MET A 233 -19.18 27.04 -13.25
N ASN A 234 -18.38 28.04 -12.92
CA ASN A 234 -17.36 28.59 -13.81
C ASN A 234 -15.98 27.97 -13.49
N ASP A 235 -14.94 28.42 -14.15
CA ASP A 235 -13.57 27.96 -13.97
C ASP A 235 -13.01 28.24 -12.57
N GLU A 236 -13.33 29.40 -11.97
CA GLU A 236 -12.93 29.73 -10.60
C GLU A 236 -13.59 28.81 -9.56
N ASP A 237 -14.87 28.48 -9.77
CA ASP A 237 -15.58 27.53 -8.89
C ASP A 237 -14.94 26.14 -8.93
N VAL A 238 -14.56 25.66 -10.13
CA VAL A 238 -13.90 24.37 -10.31
C VAL A 238 -12.50 24.38 -9.69
N MET A 239 -11.72 25.45 -9.89
CA MET A 239 -10.42 25.63 -9.22
C MET A 239 -10.56 25.60 -7.71
N GLY A 240 -11.57 26.29 -7.16
CA GLY A 240 -11.85 26.28 -5.73
C GLY A 240 -12.16 24.89 -5.17
N VAL A 241 -12.92 24.07 -5.91
CA VAL A 241 -13.14 22.64 -5.53
C VAL A 241 -11.81 21.88 -5.51
N GLN A 242 -10.97 22.07 -6.52
CA GLN A 242 -9.68 21.41 -6.61
C GLN A 242 -8.74 21.81 -5.45
N GLU A 243 -8.65 23.11 -5.14
CA GLU A 243 -7.84 23.64 -4.04
C GLU A 243 -8.25 23.02 -2.70
N ARG A 244 -9.55 23.06 -2.38
CA ARG A 244 -10.09 22.46 -1.16
C ARG A 244 -9.90 20.95 -1.10
N MET A 245 -10.01 20.26 -2.23
CA MET A 245 -9.76 18.81 -2.31
C MET A 245 -8.29 18.50 -2.02
N ILE A 246 -7.36 19.22 -2.63
CA ILE A 246 -5.92 19.05 -2.40
C ILE A 246 -5.57 19.33 -0.93
N HIS A 247 -6.08 20.44 -0.39
CA HIS A 247 -5.90 20.79 1.01
C HIS A 247 -6.42 19.67 1.93
N HIS A 248 -7.63 19.17 1.69
CA HIS A 248 -8.21 18.08 2.48
C HIS A 248 -7.36 16.80 2.41
N ILE A 249 -6.89 16.41 1.22
CA ILE A 249 -6.02 15.24 1.06
C ILE A 249 -4.74 15.40 1.89
N TRP A 250 -4.04 16.53 1.75
CA TRP A 250 -2.77 16.77 2.45
C TRP A 250 -2.95 16.87 3.97
N SER A 251 -3.99 17.58 4.43
CA SER A 251 -4.32 17.65 5.86
C SER A 251 -4.60 16.26 6.43
N SER A 252 -5.42 15.47 5.74
CA SER A 252 -5.77 14.12 6.19
C SER A 252 -4.57 13.18 6.24
N VAL A 253 -3.68 13.23 5.25
CA VAL A 253 -2.42 12.47 5.25
C VAL A 253 -1.52 12.90 6.41
N TYR A 254 -1.37 14.21 6.62
CA TYR A 254 -0.56 14.76 7.72
C TYR A 254 -1.07 14.34 9.09
N GLU A 255 -2.38 14.38 9.29
CA GLU A 255 -3.01 14.08 10.58
C GLU A 255 -3.09 12.57 10.88
N ASN A 256 -3.32 11.73 9.87
CA ASN A 256 -3.70 10.34 10.09
C ASN A 256 -2.69 9.30 9.57
N ASP A 257 -1.85 9.66 8.61
CA ASP A 257 -1.01 8.69 7.89
C ASP A 257 0.48 9.05 7.90
N GLN A 258 0.93 9.91 8.82
CA GLN A 258 2.34 10.31 8.93
C GLN A 258 3.26 9.10 9.09
N SER A 259 2.83 8.05 9.78
CA SER A 259 3.59 6.81 9.94
C SER A 259 3.96 6.13 8.63
N LEU A 260 3.12 6.25 7.59
CA LEU A 260 3.45 5.73 6.25
C LEU A 260 4.56 6.55 5.58
N ILE A 261 4.55 7.86 5.78
CA ILE A 261 5.62 8.76 5.31
C ILE A 261 6.92 8.45 6.03
N ASP A 262 6.88 8.19 7.34
CA ASP A 262 8.05 7.86 8.14
C ASP A 262 8.72 6.58 7.65
N VAL A 263 7.97 5.52 7.36
CA VAL A 263 8.47 4.27 6.79
C VAL A 263 9.14 4.50 5.42
N ILE A 264 8.57 5.35 4.57
CA ILE A 264 9.17 5.71 3.28
C ILE A 264 10.47 6.50 3.51
N ASN A 265 10.47 7.42 4.46
CA ASN A 265 11.63 8.25 4.79
C ASN A 265 12.79 7.45 5.40
N GLU A 266 12.51 6.48 6.25
CA GLU A 266 13.53 5.56 6.77
C GLU A 266 14.28 4.86 5.63
N TYR A 267 13.56 4.34 4.63
CA TYR A 267 14.17 3.76 3.45
C TYR A 267 14.98 4.78 2.64
N LYS A 268 14.44 5.99 2.40
CA LYS A 268 15.15 7.05 1.66
C LYS A 268 16.46 7.46 2.35
N ILE A 269 16.44 7.57 3.68
CA ILE A 269 17.63 7.84 4.49
C ILE A 269 18.67 6.73 4.33
N SER A 270 18.24 5.45 4.38
CA SER A 270 19.14 4.31 4.19
C SER A 270 19.83 4.31 2.81
N GLN A 271 19.16 4.89 1.81
CA GLN A 271 19.68 5.05 0.44
C GLN A 271 20.47 6.37 0.22
N GLY A 272 20.58 7.22 1.23
CA GLY A 272 21.21 8.54 1.13
C GLY A 272 20.40 9.55 0.31
N GLU A 273 19.07 9.36 0.23
CA GLU A 273 18.15 10.23 -0.49
C GLU A 273 17.51 11.25 0.46
N ASN A 274 17.02 12.36 -0.11
CA ASN A 274 16.27 13.36 0.67
C ASN A 274 14.92 12.80 1.15
N THR A 275 14.56 13.14 2.38
CA THR A 275 13.26 12.81 2.97
C THR A 275 12.11 13.57 2.30
N ILE A 276 10.92 13.02 2.44
CA ILE A 276 9.66 13.65 2.05
C ILE A 276 9.09 14.35 3.28
N THR A 277 8.73 15.62 3.13
CA THR A 277 7.97 16.37 4.14
C THR A 277 6.58 16.66 3.58
N VAL A 278 5.56 16.40 4.35
CA VAL A 278 4.19 16.76 3.99
C VAL A 278 3.93 18.17 4.52
N GLU A 279 3.78 19.13 3.61
CA GLU A 279 3.38 20.50 3.92
C GLU A 279 1.93 20.68 3.48
N VAL A 280 1.07 21.05 4.43
CA VAL A 280 -0.33 21.36 4.12
C VAL A 280 -0.38 22.75 3.50
N PRO A 281 -0.88 22.89 2.25
CA PRO A 281 -0.99 24.21 1.63
C PRO A 281 -1.98 25.09 2.40
N GLU A 282 -1.74 26.42 2.44
CA GLU A 282 -2.71 27.39 2.90
C GLU A 282 -3.81 27.56 1.83
N LEU A 283 -5.08 27.73 2.27
CA LEU A 283 -6.23 28.02 1.41
C LEU A 283 -6.42 29.54 1.28
#